data_0f348ea52c7b818e95e1631793dedbf0
#
_entry.id   0f348ea52c7b818e95e1631793dedbf0
#
_cell.length_a   1.000
_cell.length_b   1.000
_cell.length_c   1.000
_cell.angle_alpha   90.00
_cell.angle_beta   90.00
_cell.angle_gamma   90.00
#
_symmetry.space_group_name_H-M   'P 1'
#
loop_
_entity.id
_entity.type
_entity.pdbx_description
1 polymer ?
#
loop_
_entity_poly.entity_id
_entity_poly.type
_entity_poly.pdbx_seq_one_letter_code
_entity_poly.pdbx_strand_id
1 'polypeptide(L)'
;NEYSQRRRDKMCLYPNVVLVAALQSFGFVARHLNFHSEGMTGHEICEVWSNDHAKWIHLDATRDYYFFDRRTLTPLDTEQIHRALVDRLDEVETWERPYLYRQDLDALVKDLPISYWDGDYEHAVNSGEHGALFLFRSFCHFRVIPRFDVFSRSRPLPVSQGTEVWSWNGYLNWADDQVPPLRHFSTHSNRRADLYPTLNQTRFTAQSQHDGRQLTLWMETATPDFETYEVRLDGGPWQPTDRQWNWSLRNGMNRAEMRTRNRSGVAGVISALSVVA
;
A
#
# COMPACT_ATOMS: atom_id res chain seq x y z
N ASN A 1 24.60 -7.71 23.88
CA ASN A 1 24.20 -8.52 22.75
C ASN A 1 24.83 -7.93 21.48
N GLU A 2 25.84 -8.62 20.89
CA GLU A 2 26.56 -8.17 19.68
C GLU A 2 25.62 -7.80 18.51
N TYR A 3 24.44 -8.41 18.47
CA TYR A 3 23.43 -8.15 17.47
C TYR A 3 22.82 -6.73 17.58
N SER A 4 22.66 -6.19 18.77
CA SER A 4 22.13 -4.86 18.99
C SER A 4 23.16 -3.75 18.77
N GLN A 5 24.45 -4.04 18.95
CA GLN A 5 25.52 -3.07 18.66
C GLN A 5 25.81 -2.92 17.15
N ARG A 6 25.54 -3.95 16.34
CA ARG A 6 25.69 -3.92 14.88
C ARG A 6 24.50 -3.28 14.14
N ARG A 7 23.43 -2.91 14.87
CA ARG A 7 22.23 -2.27 14.27
C ARG A 7 22.52 -0.93 13.61
N ARG A 8 23.55 -0.22 14.05
CA ARG A 8 23.88 1.13 13.54
C ARG A 8 24.47 1.14 12.12
N ASP A 9 25.01 0.02 11.65
CA ASP A 9 25.76 -0.04 10.39
C ASP A 9 25.03 -0.78 9.28
N LYS A 10 23.75 -1.12 9.44
CA LYS A 10 23.01 -1.87 8.42
C LYS A 10 22.32 -0.93 7.45
N MET A 11 22.59 -1.13 6.17
CA MET A 11 21.84 -0.49 5.11
C MET A 11 20.34 -0.78 5.28
N CYS A 12 19.52 0.25 5.12
CA CYS A 12 18.05 0.17 5.22
C CYS A 12 17.43 -0.93 4.34
N LEU A 13 18.09 -1.30 3.25
CA LEU A 13 17.68 -2.38 2.36
C LEU A 13 17.49 -3.71 3.08
N TYR A 14 18.45 -4.14 3.92
CA TYR A 14 18.44 -5.49 4.48
C TYR A 14 17.25 -5.79 5.40
N PRO A 15 16.94 -4.97 6.44
CA PRO A 15 15.83 -5.24 7.30
C PRO A 15 14.48 -5.21 6.55
N ASN A 16 14.31 -4.31 5.60
CA ASN A 16 13.08 -4.21 4.83
C ASN A 16 12.88 -5.37 3.83
N VAL A 17 13.94 -5.85 3.18
CA VAL A 17 13.89 -7.07 2.35
C VAL A 17 13.56 -8.30 3.19
N VAL A 18 14.14 -8.43 4.39
CA VAL A 18 13.84 -9.53 5.31
C VAL A 18 12.40 -9.46 5.78
N LEU A 19 11.89 -8.26 6.12
CA LEU A 19 10.49 -8.08 6.52
C LEU A 19 9.54 -8.46 5.39
N VAL A 20 9.78 -8.00 4.15
CA VAL A 20 8.96 -8.39 3.00
C VAL A 20 8.95 -9.91 2.81
N ALA A 21 10.12 -10.56 2.85
CA ALA A 21 10.22 -12.01 2.70
C ALA A 21 9.49 -12.76 3.83
N ALA A 22 9.59 -12.30 5.08
CA ALA A 22 8.89 -12.87 6.21
C ALA A 22 7.36 -12.74 6.05
N LEU A 23 6.87 -11.53 5.72
CA LEU A 23 5.44 -11.29 5.48
C LEU A 23 4.90 -12.20 4.37
N GLN A 24 5.62 -12.32 3.26
CA GLN A 24 5.22 -13.19 2.14
C GLN A 24 5.21 -14.66 2.53
N SER A 25 6.14 -15.12 3.39
CA SER A 25 6.17 -16.50 3.87
C SER A 25 4.97 -16.86 4.76
N PHE A 26 4.34 -15.85 5.37
CA PHE A 26 3.07 -15.99 6.10
C PHE A 26 1.83 -15.76 5.23
N GLY A 27 2.00 -15.59 3.92
CA GLY A 27 0.90 -15.39 2.97
C GLY A 27 0.39 -13.96 2.85
N PHE A 28 1.04 -12.99 3.49
CA PHE A 28 0.72 -11.59 3.27
C PHE A 28 1.30 -11.10 1.95
N VAL A 29 0.59 -10.20 1.30
CA VAL A 29 1.12 -9.49 0.13
C VAL A 29 1.93 -8.30 0.61
N ALA A 30 3.22 -8.35 0.38
CA ALA A 30 4.14 -7.28 0.77
C ALA A 30 5.03 -6.91 -0.42
N ARG A 31 5.51 -5.67 -0.44
CA ARG A 31 6.35 -5.13 -1.50
C ARG A 31 7.39 -4.18 -0.95
N HIS A 32 8.43 -3.99 -1.74
CA HIS A 32 9.55 -3.13 -1.45
C HIS A 32 9.38 -1.78 -2.14
N LEU A 33 9.59 -0.69 -1.43
CA LEU A 33 9.62 0.66 -1.97
C LEU A 33 10.96 1.32 -1.66
N ASN A 34 11.30 2.30 -2.47
CA ASN A 34 12.48 3.12 -2.30
C ASN A 34 12.11 4.58 -2.35
N PHE A 35 12.63 5.36 -1.42
CA PHE A 35 12.64 6.81 -1.48
C PHE A 35 13.90 7.27 -2.20
N HIS A 36 13.75 8.27 -3.03
CA HIS A 36 14.88 8.86 -3.72
C HIS A 36 14.66 10.36 -3.88
N SER A 37 15.66 11.14 -3.58
CA SER A 37 15.66 12.56 -3.87
C SER A 37 16.95 12.95 -4.58
N GLU A 38 16.90 14.04 -5.33
CA GLU A 38 18.07 14.58 -6.02
C GLU A 38 19.17 14.89 -4.98
N GLY A 39 20.34 14.26 -5.14
CA GLY A 39 21.50 14.46 -4.26
C GLY A 39 21.49 13.71 -2.92
N MET A 40 20.52 12.81 -2.70
CA MET A 40 20.51 11.92 -1.53
C MET A 40 20.61 10.45 -1.89
N THR A 41 21.31 9.68 -1.05
CA THR A 41 21.18 8.22 -1.02
C THR A 41 19.73 7.87 -0.66
N GLY A 42 19.12 6.97 -1.41
CA GLY A 42 17.76 6.52 -1.16
C GLY A 42 17.58 5.86 0.21
N HIS A 43 16.35 5.81 0.67
CA HIS A 43 15.94 5.02 1.84
C HIS A 43 14.99 3.91 1.39
N GLU A 44 15.19 2.74 1.94
CA GLU A 44 14.40 1.55 1.60
C GLU A 44 13.37 1.27 2.69
N ILE A 45 12.16 1.00 2.26
CA ILE A 45 11.02 0.66 3.14
C ILE A 45 10.21 -0.48 2.53
N CYS A 46 9.19 -0.92 3.22
CA CYS A 46 8.23 -1.85 2.66
C CYS A 46 6.79 -1.38 2.86
N GLU A 47 5.90 -1.99 2.10
CA GLU A 47 4.46 -1.91 2.33
C GLU A 47 3.87 -3.32 2.38
N VAL A 48 2.88 -3.50 3.23
CA VAL A 48 2.08 -4.72 3.33
C VAL A 48 0.62 -4.40 3.04
N TRP A 49 -0.05 -5.28 2.33
CA TRP A 49 -1.51 -5.20 2.17
C TRP A 49 -2.22 -5.68 3.42
N SER A 50 -3.10 -4.85 3.98
CA SER A 50 -4.00 -5.21 5.08
C SER A 50 -5.40 -5.48 4.56
N ASN A 51 -5.92 -6.68 4.83
CA ASN A 51 -7.31 -7.01 4.52
C ASN A 51 -8.29 -6.29 5.46
N ASP A 52 -7.89 -6.03 6.71
CA ASP A 52 -8.74 -5.37 7.70
C ASP A 52 -9.00 -3.89 7.33
N HIS A 53 -7.97 -3.25 6.76
CA HIS A 53 -8.06 -1.86 6.29
C HIS A 53 -8.35 -1.74 4.79
N ALA A 54 -8.36 -2.85 4.04
CA ALA A 54 -8.51 -2.91 2.58
C ALA A 54 -7.53 -1.95 1.85
N LYS A 55 -6.29 -1.88 2.32
CA LYS A 55 -5.27 -0.95 1.82
C LYS A 55 -3.85 -1.42 2.08
N TRP A 56 -2.89 -0.77 1.45
CA TRP A 56 -1.48 -0.89 1.77
C TRP A 56 -1.13 -0.11 3.03
N ILE A 57 -0.18 -0.62 3.80
CA ILE A 57 0.35 -0.01 5.01
C ILE A 57 1.86 0.14 4.86
N HIS A 58 2.36 1.36 5.08
CA HIS A 58 3.78 1.67 5.13
C HIS A 58 4.42 1.11 6.40
N LEU A 59 5.55 0.41 6.23
CA LEU A 59 6.36 -0.12 7.32
C LEU A 59 7.84 0.17 7.06
N ASP A 60 8.58 0.49 8.10
CA ASP A 60 10.04 0.63 8.05
C ASP A 60 10.72 -0.21 9.13
N ALA A 61 11.22 -1.37 8.74
CA ALA A 61 11.94 -2.26 9.65
C ALA A 61 13.32 -1.75 10.08
N THR A 62 13.88 -0.73 9.41
CA THR A 62 15.15 -0.12 9.81
C THR A 62 15.00 0.65 11.10
N ARG A 63 13.85 1.27 11.27
CA ARG A 63 13.55 2.18 12.37
C ARG A 63 12.45 1.69 13.29
N ASP A 64 11.80 0.56 12.94
CA ASP A 64 10.73 -0.08 13.70
C ASP A 64 9.51 0.81 13.88
N TYR A 65 9.03 1.44 12.80
CA TYR A 65 7.90 2.35 12.85
C TYR A 65 6.91 2.19 11.68
N TYR A 66 5.72 2.72 11.89
CA TYR A 66 4.70 2.98 10.86
C TYR A 66 3.99 4.30 11.14
N PHE A 67 3.36 4.87 10.11
CA PHE A 67 2.60 6.11 10.20
C PHE A 67 1.11 5.86 10.28
N PHE A 68 0.39 6.73 10.94
CA PHE A 68 -1.07 6.66 11.07
C PHE A 68 -1.72 8.05 11.07
N ASP A 69 -2.98 8.12 10.66
CA ASP A 69 -3.81 9.32 10.78
C ASP A 69 -4.20 9.52 12.26
N ARG A 70 -3.89 10.68 12.82
CA ARG A 70 -4.10 10.98 14.25
C ARG A 70 -5.56 10.98 14.67
N ARG A 71 -6.48 11.29 13.76
CA ARG A 71 -7.92 11.38 14.05
C ARG A 71 -8.58 10.00 14.02
N THR A 72 -8.19 9.17 13.06
CA THR A 72 -8.84 7.87 12.80
C THR A 72 -8.05 6.69 13.34
N LEU A 73 -6.79 6.90 13.70
CA LEU A 73 -5.81 5.86 14.07
C LEU A 73 -5.60 4.82 12.97
N THR A 74 -5.90 5.20 11.73
CA THR A 74 -5.74 4.30 10.59
C THR A 74 -4.31 4.33 10.08
N PRO A 75 -3.63 3.19 9.93
CA PRO A 75 -2.29 3.14 9.33
C PRO A 75 -2.28 3.71 7.91
N LEU A 76 -1.20 4.38 7.53
CA LEU A 76 -1.06 5.08 6.25
C LEU A 76 -0.19 4.27 5.28
N ASP A 77 -0.48 4.39 3.99
CA ASP A 77 0.45 4.02 2.91
C ASP A 77 1.37 5.20 2.54
N THR A 78 2.40 4.91 1.77
CA THR A 78 3.43 5.91 1.43
C THR A 78 2.87 7.09 0.63
N GLU A 79 1.89 6.87 -0.25
CA GLU A 79 1.26 7.96 -1.01
C GLU A 79 0.41 8.87 -0.11
N GLN A 80 -0.25 8.31 0.90
CA GLN A 80 -1.00 9.12 1.87
C GLN A 80 -0.09 10.00 2.73
N ILE A 81 1.09 9.49 3.10
CA ILE A 81 2.10 10.29 3.81
C ILE A 81 2.64 11.40 2.88
N HIS A 82 2.96 11.05 1.63
CA HIS A 82 3.35 12.02 0.60
C HIS A 82 2.31 13.14 0.45
N ARG A 83 1.04 12.78 0.28
CA ARG A 83 -0.05 13.75 0.12
C ARG A 83 -0.21 14.66 1.32
N ALA A 84 -0.10 14.13 2.53
CA ALA A 84 -0.16 14.94 3.75
C ALA A 84 0.94 16.02 3.81
N LEU A 85 2.10 15.75 3.18
CA LEU A 85 3.17 16.73 3.04
C LEU A 85 2.89 17.73 1.91
N VAL A 86 2.55 17.25 0.72
CA VAL A 86 2.41 18.11 -0.47
C VAL A 86 1.19 19.02 -0.40
N ASP A 87 0.12 18.61 0.27
CA ASP A 87 -1.06 19.48 0.49
C ASP A 87 -0.72 20.75 1.28
N ARG A 88 0.44 20.79 1.92
CA ARG A 88 0.92 21.97 2.67
C ARG A 88 2.01 22.76 1.94
N LEU A 89 2.44 22.29 0.78
CA LEU A 89 3.49 22.99 0.01
C LEU A 89 3.08 24.38 -0.45
N ASP A 90 1.78 24.63 -0.66
CA ASP A 90 1.25 25.93 -1.01
C ASP A 90 1.43 26.97 0.11
N GLU A 91 1.69 26.53 1.34
CA GLU A 91 1.99 27.38 2.48
C GLU A 91 3.46 27.86 2.50
N VAL A 92 4.30 27.31 1.58
CA VAL A 92 5.75 27.57 1.55
C VAL A 92 6.14 28.17 0.19
N GLU A 93 6.52 29.45 0.17
CA GLU A 93 6.86 30.21 -1.04
C GLU A 93 8.07 29.69 -1.86
N THR A 94 8.69 28.57 -1.50
CA THR A 94 10.03 28.21 -1.99
C THR A 94 10.11 26.84 -2.63
N TRP A 95 9.02 26.32 -3.15
CA TRP A 95 8.99 25.03 -3.84
C TRP A 95 10.04 24.89 -4.97
N GLU A 96 10.32 25.95 -5.72
CA GLU A 96 11.33 25.95 -6.79
C GLU A 96 12.77 25.80 -6.28
N ARG A 97 13.01 25.83 -4.97
CA ARG A 97 14.33 25.65 -4.39
C ARG A 97 14.52 24.20 -3.97
N PRO A 98 15.51 23.49 -4.52
CA PRO A 98 15.78 22.10 -4.15
C PRO A 98 16.24 21.93 -2.70
N TYR A 99 16.41 23.02 -1.96
CA TYR A 99 16.81 23.06 -0.56
C TYR A 99 15.93 24.05 0.21
N LEU A 100 14.79 23.55 0.70
CA LEU A 100 14.04 24.27 1.71
C LEU A 100 14.91 24.45 2.98
N TYR A 101 14.93 25.63 3.56
CA TYR A 101 15.62 25.84 4.83
C TYR A 101 14.90 25.04 5.92
N ARG A 102 15.67 24.54 6.89
CA ARG A 102 15.13 23.71 7.98
C ARG A 102 13.94 24.37 8.71
N GLN A 103 13.98 25.69 8.87
CA GLN A 103 12.92 26.47 9.53
C GLN A 103 11.59 26.40 8.77
N ASP A 104 11.63 26.46 7.44
CA ASP A 104 10.43 26.38 6.61
C ASP A 104 9.81 24.98 6.67
N LEU A 105 10.66 23.95 6.68
CA LEU A 105 10.22 22.56 6.78
C LEU A 105 9.67 22.23 8.18
N ASP A 106 10.27 22.76 9.25
CA ASP A 106 9.76 22.56 10.61
C ASP A 106 8.36 23.21 10.77
N ALA A 107 8.13 24.37 10.12
CA ALA A 107 6.80 25.00 10.06
C ALA A 107 5.81 24.13 9.26
N LEU A 108 6.23 23.60 8.11
CA LEU A 108 5.40 22.76 7.24
C LEU A 108 4.87 21.51 7.96
N VAL A 109 5.69 20.84 8.75
CA VAL A 109 5.31 19.57 9.41
C VAL A 109 4.73 19.73 10.80
N LYS A 110 4.75 20.94 11.36
CA LYS A 110 4.36 21.21 12.77
C LYS A 110 2.96 20.72 13.11
N ASP A 111 2.02 20.91 12.20
CA ASP A 111 0.61 20.61 12.40
C ASP A 111 0.10 19.52 11.44
N LEU A 112 0.98 18.66 10.93
CA LEU A 112 0.57 17.54 10.09
C LEU A 112 -0.43 16.64 10.84
N PRO A 113 -1.49 16.16 10.14
CA PRO A 113 -2.51 15.31 10.75
C PRO A 113 -2.04 13.85 10.94
N ILE A 114 -0.74 13.61 10.93
CA ILE A 114 -0.13 12.29 11.02
C ILE A 114 0.88 12.20 12.15
N SER A 115 1.04 11.01 12.70
CA SER A 115 2.08 10.64 13.67
C SER A 115 2.72 9.31 13.25
N TYR A 116 3.83 8.97 13.85
CA TYR A 116 4.42 7.65 13.71
C TYR A 116 4.52 6.94 15.06
N TRP A 117 4.54 5.62 15.01
CA TRP A 117 4.66 4.73 16.17
C TRP A 117 5.94 3.90 16.04
N ASP A 118 6.78 3.92 17.08
CA ASP A 118 8.07 3.19 17.11
C ASP A 118 8.11 2.10 18.20
N GLY A 119 7.15 1.22 18.19
CA GLY A 119 7.02 0.14 19.16
C GLY A 119 6.17 0.54 20.36
N ASP A 120 6.67 1.40 21.26
CA ASP A 120 6.00 1.70 22.52
C ASP A 120 5.39 3.10 22.60
N TYR A 121 5.84 4.04 21.76
CA TYR A 121 5.46 5.45 21.86
C TYR A 121 5.00 6.08 20.57
N GLU A 122 4.00 6.95 20.69
CA GLU A 122 3.62 7.86 19.62
C GLU A 122 4.58 9.06 19.59
N HIS A 123 5.07 9.39 18.41
CA HIS A 123 5.93 10.55 18.17
C HIS A 123 5.30 11.52 17.19
N ALA A 124 5.47 12.81 17.45
CA ALA A 124 5.19 13.83 16.46
C ALA A 124 6.18 13.72 15.29
N VAL A 125 5.71 13.85 14.06
CA VAL A 125 6.53 13.66 12.84
C VAL A 125 7.70 14.62 12.72
N ASN A 126 7.71 15.72 13.44
CA ASN A 126 8.79 16.71 13.44
C ASN A 126 9.83 16.50 14.55
N SER A 127 9.77 15.39 15.30
CA SER A 127 10.68 15.10 16.40
C SER A 127 11.83 14.18 16.00
N GLY A 128 12.97 14.32 16.67
CA GLY A 128 14.11 13.42 16.58
C GLY A 128 14.70 13.28 15.18
N GLU A 129 15.04 12.03 14.80
CA GLU A 129 15.62 11.67 13.52
C GLU A 129 14.65 11.86 12.34
N HIS A 130 13.37 11.98 12.62
CA HIS A 130 12.30 12.21 11.63
C HIS A 130 11.94 13.69 11.53
N GLY A 131 12.92 14.58 11.70
CA GLY A 131 12.72 16.00 11.47
C GLY A 131 12.20 16.30 10.05
N ALA A 132 11.59 17.45 9.90
CA ALA A 132 10.94 17.92 8.69
C ALA A 132 11.73 17.66 7.39
N LEU A 133 13.04 17.92 7.42
CA LEU A 133 13.92 17.70 6.25
C LEU A 133 13.96 16.24 5.81
N PHE A 134 14.00 15.30 6.75
CA PHE A 134 13.97 13.86 6.43
C PHE A 134 12.64 13.47 5.81
N LEU A 135 11.52 13.87 6.40
CA LEU A 135 10.18 13.59 5.87
C LEU A 135 10.02 14.13 4.45
N PHE A 136 10.32 15.41 4.25
CA PHE A 136 10.20 16.05 2.95
C PHE A 136 11.02 15.31 1.89
N ARG A 137 12.29 15.02 2.16
CA ARG A 137 13.17 14.31 1.20
C ARG A 137 12.75 12.88 0.95
N SER A 138 12.22 12.18 1.97
CA SER A 138 11.88 10.77 1.86
C SER A 138 10.54 10.53 1.18
N PHE A 139 9.53 11.36 1.47
CA PHE A 139 8.18 11.07 0.99
C PHE A 139 7.75 11.85 -0.25
N CYS A 140 8.51 12.85 -0.69
CA CYS A 140 8.18 13.59 -1.91
C CYS A 140 8.43 12.78 -3.18
N HIS A 141 9.43 11.89 -3.19
CA HIS A 141 9.73 11.02 -4.32
C HIS A 141 9.85 9.57 -3.86
N PHE A 142 8.91 8.75 -4.26
CA PHE A 142 8.96 7.32 -3.96
C PHE A 142 8.64 6.47 -5.17
N ARG A 143 9.10 5.23 -5.15
CA ARG A 143 8.92 4.28 -6.23
C ARG A 143 8.71 2.86 -5.73
N VAL A 144 7.93 2.10 -6.47
CA VAL A 144 7.75 0.67 -6.27
C VAL A 144 8.88 -0.08 -6.94
N ILE A 145 9.55 -0.96 -6.18
CA ILE A 145 10.63 -1.81 -6.69
C ILE A 145 10.04 -3.12 -7.21
N PRO A 146 10.28 -3.49 -8.49
CA PRO A 146 9.62 -4.64 -9.10
C PRO A 146 10.01 -5.98 -8.52
N ARG A 147 11.10 -6.06 -7.77
CA ARG A 147 11.62 -7.32 -7.20
C ARG A 147 10.56 -8.15 -6.49
N PHE A 148 9.66 -7.48 -5.76
CA PHE A 148 8.57 -8.11 -5.03
C PHE A 148 7.19 -7.79 -5.61
N ASP A 149 7.12 -7.00 -6.66
CA ASP A 149 5.87 -6.52 -7.24
C ASP A 149 5.07 -7.65 -7.93
N VAL A 150 5.74 -8.71 -8.35
CA VAL A 150 5.11 -9.92 -8.90
C VAL A 150 4.05 -10.52 -7.96
N PHE A 151 4.20 -10.34 -6.65
CA PHE A 151 3.24 -10.81 -5.65
C PHE A 151 2.14 -9.79 -5.35
N SER A 152 2.27 -8.56 -5.83
CA SER A 152 1.35 -7.46 -5.52
C SER A 152 0.48 -7.05 -6.70
N ARG A 153 0.63 -7.65 -7.87
CA ARG A 153 -0.21 -7.34 -9.03
C ARG A 153 -0.29 -8.49 -10.03
N SER A 154 -1.39 -8.51 -10.77
CA SER A 154 -1.66 -9.53 -11.78
C SER A 154 -0.85 -9.38 -13.07
N ARG A 155 -0.23 -8.23 -13.28
CA ARG A 155 0.63 -7.95 -14.44
C ARG A 155 1.90 -7.27 -13.97
N PRO A 156 3.08 -7.62 -14.54
CA PRO A 156 4.33 -6.94 -14.27
C PRO A 156 4.24 -5.44 -14.57
N LEU A 157 5.01 -4.65 -13.82
CA LEU A 157 5.23 -3.25 -14.19
C LEU A 157 5.94 -3.16 -15.55
N PRO A 158 5.65 -2.11 -16.34
CA PRO A 158 6.41 -1.86 -17.57
C PRO A 158 7.90 -1.74 -17.23
N VAL A 159 8.73 -2.36 -18.04
CA VAL A 159 10.19 -2.25 -17.91
C VAL A 159 10.60 -0.85 -18.35
N SER A 160 11.21 -0.06 -17.45
CA SER A 160 11.87 1.19 -17.83
C SER A 160 13.35 0.92 -18.11
N GLN A 161 13.88 1.53 -19.16
CA GLN A 161 15.32 1.47 -19.48
C GLN A 161 16.05 2.64 -18.80
N GLY A 162 16.11 2.62 -17.47
CA GLY A 162 16.92 3.56 -16.73
C GLY A 162 18.42 3.22 -16.86
N THR A 163 19.25 4.26 -16.93
CA THR A 163 20.70 4.12 -17.11
C THR A 163 21.49 4.18 -15.81
N GLU A 164 20.84 4.33 -14.68
CA GLU A 164 21.51 4.48 -13.40
C GLU A 164 21.79 3.15 -12.70
N VAL A 165 22.91 3.10 -11.97
CA VAL A 165 23.37 1.92 -11.22
C VAL A 165 22.34 1.41 -10.21
N TRP A 166 21.49 2.30 -9.70
CA TRP A 166 20.41 2.00 -8.77
C TRP A 166 19.02 1.91 -9.43
N SER A 167 18.89 2.32 -10.68
CA SER A 167 17.69 2.17 -11.47
C SER A 167 17.64 0.77 -12.05
N TRP A 168 17.00 -0.12 -11.35
CA TRP A 168 16.65 -1.42 -11.90
C TRP A 168 15.51 -1.22 -12.90
N ASN A 169 15.64 -1.79 -14.06
CA ASN A 169 14.58 -1.77 -15.07
C ASN A 169 13.24 -2.15 -14.43
N GLY A 170 12.21 -1.34 -14.67
CA GLY A 170 10.86 -1.63 -14.19
C GLY A 170 10.40 -0.86 -12.96
N TYR A 171 11.12 0.15 -12.50
CA TYR A 171 10.61 1.01 -11.43
C TYR A 171 9.49 1.91 -11.94
N LEU A 172 8.41 1.99 -11.15
CA LEU A 172 7.35 2.95 -11.32
C LEU A 172 7.42 3.99 -10.20
N ASN A 173 7.64 5.25 -10.58
CA ASN A 173 7.78 6.36 -9.66
C ASN A 173 6.46 7.11 -9.52
N TRP A 174 6.19 7.58 -8.31
CA TRP A 174 5.17 8.59 -8.12
C TRP A 174 5.70 9.96 -8.55
N ALA A 175 4.90 10.68 -9.34
CA ALA A 175 5.14 12.08 -9.68
C ALA A 175 3.79 12.75 -9.94
N ASP A 176 3.57 13.91 -9.36
CA ASP A 176 2.37 14.72 -9.50
C ASP A 176 2.71 16.19 -9.81
N ASP A 177 1.70 17.04 -9.89
CA ASP A 177 1.90 18.44 -10.25
C ASP A 177 2.66 19.23 -9.16
N GLN A 178 2.51 18.82 -7.89
CA GLN A 178 3.21 19.44 -6.77
C GLN A 178 4.66 18.95 -6.69
N VAL A 179 4.90 17.68 -7.04
CA VAL A 179 6.22 17.07 -6.99
C VAL A 179 6.57 16.47 -8.36
N PRO A 180 7.18 17.27 -9.24
CA PRO A 180 7.52 16.83 -10.57
C PRO A 180 8.52 15.66 -10.55
N PRO A 181 8.55 14.86 -11.62
CA PRO A 181 9.41 13.68 -11.68
C PRO A 181 10.89 14.08 -11.62
N LEU A 182 11.67 13.29 -10.90
CA LEU A 182 13.13 13.39 -10.95
C LEU A 182 13.63 13.05 -12.36
N ARG A 183 14.62 13.78 -12.84
CA ARG A 183 15.17 13.66 -14.21
C ARG A 183 15.69 12.26 -14.54
N HIS A 184 16.08 11.49 -13.53
CA HIS A 184 16.67 10.17 -13.67
C HIS A 184 15.66 9.05 -13.93
N PHE A 185 14.37 9.29 -13.74
CA PHE A 185 13.36 8.26 -13.85
C PHE A 185 12.49 8.46 -15.09
N SER A 186 12.38 7.41 -15.90
CA SER A 186 11.66 7.45 -17.17
C SER A 186 10.21 7.00 -17.07
N THR A 187 9.83 6.31 -15.98
CA THR A 187 8.47 5.77 -15.81
C THR A 187 7.82 6.39 -14.59
N HIS A 188 6.77 7.18 -14.81
CA HIS A 188 6.05 7.92 -13.78
C HIS A 188 4.55 7.69 -13.87
N SER A 189 3.86 7.83 -12.74
CA SER A 189 2.41 7.90 -12.68
C SER A 189 1.97 8.76 -11.50
N ASN A 190 0.90 9.52 -11.68
CA ASN A 190 0.15 10.19 -10.64
C ASN A 190 -1.21 9.51 -10.37
N ARG A 191 -1.45 8.36 -10.99
CA ARG A 191 -2.68 7.60 -10.78
C ARG A 191 -2.47 6.59 -9.67
N ARG A 192 -3.19 6.78 -8.57
CA ARG A 192 -3.11 5.89 -7.41
C ARG A 192 -3.26 4.40 -7.79
N ALA A 193 -4.17 4.07 -8.71
CA ALA A 193 -4.42 2.68 -9.12
C ALA A 193 -3.20 2.00 -9.77
N ASP A 194 -2.26 2.76 -10.32
CA ASP A 194 -1.05 2.19 -10.93
C ASP A 194 -0.07 1.72 -9.85
N LEU A 195 0.08 2.47 -8.76
CA LEU A 195 0.98 2.13 -7.66
C LEU A 195 0.27 1.34 -6.56
N TYR A 196 -1.02 1.58 -6.36
CA TYR A 196 -1.82 1.02 -5.25
C TYR A 196 -3.00 0.20 -5.76
N PRO A 197 -2.75 -0.92 -6.44
CA PRO A 197 -3.82 -1.82 -6.85
C PRO A 197 -4.55 -2.36 -5.61
N THR A 198 -5.85 -2.44 -5.69
CA THR A 198 -6.66 -3.12 -4.68
C THR A 198 -6.49 -4.63 -4.83
N LEU A 199 -6.10 -5.29 -3.77
CA LEU A 199 -5.81 -6.72 -3.74
C LEU A 199 -6.83 -7.48 -2.91
N ASN A 200 -6.82 -8.80 -3.06
CA ASN A 200 -7.60 -9.71 -2.23
C ASN A 200 -9.11 -9.38 -2.18
N GLN A 201 -9.62 -8.57 -3.09
CA GLN A 201 -11.04 -8.29 -3.22
C GLN A 201 -11.68 -9.21 -4.25
N THR A 202 -12.90 -9.63 -3.96
CA THR A 202 -13.77 -10.27 -4.93
C THR A 202 -14.60 -9.20 -5.63
N ARG A 203 -14.33 -8.96 -6.91
CA ARG A 203 -15.24 -8.23 -7.81
C ARG A 203 -16.21 -9.22 -8.44
N PHE A 204 -17.42 -8.80 -8.69
CA PHE A 204 -18.42 -9.68 -9.31
C PHE A 204 -19.36 -8.93 -10.22
N THR A 205 -19.88 -9.64 -11.22
CA THR A 205 -21.04 -9.26 -12.00
C THR A 205 -22.19 -10.21 -11.66
N ALA A 206 -23.42 -9.69 -11.61
CA ALA A 206 -24.60 -10.48 -11.29
C ALA A 206 -25.62 -10.40 -12.43
N GLN A 207 -26.21 -11.52 -12.77
CA GLN A 207 -27.28 -11.63 -13.76
C GLN A 207 -28.47 -12.38 -13.16
N SER A 208 -29.65 -11.76 -13.23
CA SER A 208 -30.90 -12.42 -12.83
C SER A 208 -31.32 -13.44 -13.89
N GLN A 209 -31.78 -14.59 -13.43
CA GLN A 209 -32.41 -15.59 -14.28
C GLN A 209 -33.91 -15.25 -14.53
N HIS A 210 -34.51 -15.92 -15.48
CA HIS A 210 -35.83 -15.57 -16.06
C HIS A 210 -36.98 -15.47 -15.08
N ASP A 211 -36.90 -16.17 -13.94
CA ASP A 211 -37.92 -16.18 -12.90
C ASP A 211 -37.68 -15.14 -11.78
N GLY A 212 -36.55 -14.40 -11.85
CA GLY A 212 -36.19 -13.43 -10.83
C GLY A 212 -35.74 -14.03 -9.48
N ARG A 213 -35.82 -15.35 -9.32
CA ARG A 213 -35.51 -16.06 -8.07
C ARG A 213 -34.13 -16.65 -7.98
N GLN A 214 -33.35 -16.47 -9.01
CA GLN A 214 -31.96 -16.95 -9.06
C GLN A 214 -31.05 -15.90 -9.67
N LEU A 215 -29.90 -15.69 -9.04
CA LEU A 215 -28.79 -14.89 -9.56
C LEU A 215 -27.61 -15.78 -9.91
N THR A 216 -27.02 -15.55 -11.07
CA THR A 216 -25.70 -16.07 -11.39
C THR A 216 -24.68 -14.96 -11.17
N LEU A 217 -23.67 -15.22 -10.35
CA LEU A 217 -22.55 -14.32 -10.10
C LEU A 217 -21.29 -14.87 -10.76
N TRP A 218 -20.54 -13.99 -11.42
CA TRP A 218 -19.19 -14.29 -11.92
C TRP A 218 -18.20 -13.45 -11.12
N MET A 219 -17.29 -14.14 -10.43
CA MET A 219 -16.32 -13.54 -9.53
C MET A 219 -14.96 -13.40 -10.19
N GLU A 220 -14.27 -12.29 -9.89
CA GLU A 220 -12.92 -12.00 -10.35
C GLU A 220 -12.11 -11.42 -9.20
N THR A 221 -10.81 -11.71 -9.20
CA THR A 221 -9.90 -11.22 -8.17
C THR A 221 -8.49 -11.02 -8.72
N ALA A 222 -7.70 -10.19 -8.03
CA ALA A 222 -6.25 -10.08 -8.17
C ALA A 222 -5.54 -10.59 -6.91
N THR A 223 -6.04 -11.64 -6.28
CA THR A 223 -5.41 -12.27 -5.11
C THR A 223 -4.17 -13.03 -5.53
N PRO A 224 -2.97 -12.66 -5.02
CA PRO A 224 -1.76 -13.44 -5.21
C PRO A 224 -1.89 -14.81 -4.56
N ASP A 225 -1.31 -15.83 -5.22
CA ASP A 225 -1.37 -17.23 -4.78
C ASP A 225 -2.80 -17.71 -4.47
N PHE A 226 -3.75 -17.30 -5.32
CA PHE A 226 -5.17 -17.61 -5.18
C PHE A 226 -5.42 -19.12 -5.10
N GLU A 227 -6.29 -19.51 -4.17
CA GLU A 227 -6.75 -20.90 -3.99
C GLU A 227 -8.22 -21.04 -4.36
N THR A 228 -9.11 -20.28 -3.70
CA THR A 228 -10.56 -20.43 -3.89
C THR A 228 -11.31 -19.13 -3.58
N TYR A 229 -12.54 -19.04 -4.06
CA TYR A 229 -13.55 -18.13 -3.54
C TYR A 229 -14.29 -18.78 -2.38
N GLU A 230 -14.72 -17.97 -1.43
CA GLU A 230 -15.63 -18.39 -0.37
C GLU A 230 -16.87 -17.49 -0.37
N VAL A 231 -18.04 -18.08 -0.14
CA VAL A 231 -19.30 -17.36 0.01
C VAL A 231 -19.95 -17.73 1.33
N ARG A 232 -20.71 -16.79 1.88
CA ARG A 232 -21.65 -17.07 2.97
C ARG A 232 -22.95 -16.32 2.75
N LEU A 233 -24.05 -16.92 3.18
CA LEU A 233 -25.40 -16.38 3.09
C LEU A 233 -25.89 -15.99 4.47
N ASP A 234 -26.45 -14.78 4.59
CA ASP A 234 -27.13 -14.27 5.77
C ASP A 234 -26.37 -14.46 7.08
N GLY A 235 -25.04 -14.31 7.05
CA GLY A 235 -24.17 -14.49 8.22
C GLY A 235 -23.87 -15.93 8.61
N GLY A 236 -24.24 -16.92 7.78
CA GLY A 236 -23.94 -18.34 7.97
C GLY A 236 -22.44 -18.67 7.82
N PRO A 237 -22.08 -19.97 7.76
CA PRO A 237 -20.71 -20.40 7.59
C PRO A 237 -20.19 -20.06 6.19
N TRP A 238 -18.85 -19.81 6.09
CA TRP A 238 -18.16 -19.69 4.82
C TRP A 238 -18.09 -21.03 4.12
N GLN A 239 -18.36 -21.05 2.82
CA GLN A 239 -18.30 -22.22 1.96
C GLN A 239 -17.47 -21.92 0.74
N PRO A 240 -16.56 -22.82 0.32
CA PRO A 240 -15.81 -22.65 -0.92
C PRO A 240 -16.73 -22.71 -2.12
N THR A 241 -16.38 -21.97 -3.17
CA THR A 241 -17.13 -21.95 -4.43
C THR A 241 -16.23 -21.66 -5.62
N ASP A 242 -16.72 -21.94 -6.83
CA ASP A 242 -16.07 -21.64 -8.07
C ASP A 242 -16.23 -20.16 -8.49
N ARG A 243 -15.53 -19.77 -9.53
CA ARG A 243 -15.63 -18.43 -10.15
C ARG A 243 -17.08 -18.07 -10.52
N GLN A 244 -17.87 -19.05 -10.96
CA GLN A 244 -19.30 -18.88 -11.25
C GLN A 244 -20.11 -19.51 -10.11
N TRP A 245 -21.00 -18.73 -9.53
CA TRP A 245 -21.84 -19.17 -8.43
C TRP A 245 -23.30 -18.81 -8.67
N ASN A 246 -24.20 -19.80 -8.48
CA ASN A 246 -25.64 -19.63 -8.62
C ASN A 246 -26.27 -19.49 -7.22
N TRP A 247 -26.97 -18.38 -7.00
CA TRP A 247 -27.58 -18.04 -5.73
C TRP A 247 -29.11 -18.04 -5.87
N SER A 248 -29.78 -18.95 -5.15
CA SER A 248 -31.23 -19.00 -5.07
C SER A 248 -31.73 -18.01 -4.01
N LEU A 249 -32.62 -17.12 -4.41
CA LEU A 249 -33.18 -16.07 -3.56
C LEU A 249 -34.43 -16.55 -2.83
N ARG A 250 -34.60 -16.13 -1.57
CA ARG A 250 -35.82 -16.29 -0.78
C ARG A 250 -36.63 -15.01 -0.86
N ASN A 251 -37.91 -15.10 -0.59
CA ASN A 251 -38.77 -13.91 -0.48
C ASN A 251 -38.22 -12.96 0.61
N GLY A 252 -38.12 -11.67 0.30
CA GLY A 252 -37.59 -10.64 1.18
C GLY A 252 -36.12 -10.38 1.01
N MET A 253 -35.47 -9.89 2.06
CA MET A 253 -34.04 -9.52 2.03
C MET A 253 -33.13 -10.76 2.00
N ASN A 254 -32.24 -10.79 1.05
CA ASN A 254 -31.17 -11.79 0.90
C ASN A 254 -29.83 -11.09 0.95
N ARG A 255 -28.86 -11.65 1.67
CA ARG A 255 -27.50 -11.12 1.73
C ARG A 255 -26.48 -12.21 1.45
N ALA A 256 -25.64 -11.97 0.48
CA ALA A 256 -24.46 -12.79 0.19
C ALA A 256 -23.19 -11.98 0.48
N GLU A 257 -22.21 -12.64 1.06
CA GLU A 257 -20.86 -12.11 1.25
C GLU A 257 -19.88 -13.04 0.58
N MET A 258 -18.86 -12.47 -0.07
CA MET A 258 -17.88 -13.17 -0.86
C MET A 258 -16.49 -12.70 -0.47
N ARG A 259 -15.53 -13.61 -0.44
CA ARG A 259 -14.12 -13.29 -0.26
C ARG A 259 -13.24 -14.29 -1.00
N THR A 260 -11.98 -13.97 -1.14
CA THR A 260 -10.95 -14.90 -1.63
C THR A 260 -10.24 -15.58 -0.47
N ARG A 261 -9.61 -16.72 -0.75
CA ARG A 261 -8.61 -17.36 0.12
C ARG A 261 -7.40 -17.71 -0.72
N ASN A 262 -6.20 -17.42 -0.23
CA ASN A 262 -4.95 -17.85 -0.86
C ASN A 262 -4.48 -19.18 -0.27
N ARG A 263 -3.49 -19.82 -0.91
CA ARG A 263 -2.93 -21.11 -0.49
C ARG A 263 -2.27 -21.11 0.89
N SER A 264 -1.88 -19.94 1.38
CA SER A 264 -1.39 -19.77 2.75
C SER A 264 -2.53 -19.63 3.77
N GLY A 265 -3.80 -19.74 3.34
CA GLY A 265 -4.98 -19.67 4.21
C GLY A 265 -5.43 -18.24 4.56
N VAL A 266 -4.77 -17.21 4.02
CA VAL A 266 -5.15 -15.81 4.26
C VAL A 266 -6.44 -15.50 3.50
N ALA A 267 -7.47 -15.05 4.23
CA ALA A 267 -8.74 -14.64 3.66
C ALA A 267 -8.67 -13.17 3.20
N GLY A 268 -9.27 -12.91 2.05
CA GLY A 268 -9.35 -11.57 1.48
C GLY A 268 -10.45 -10.71 2.09
N VAL A 269 -10.54 -9.47 1.59
CA VAL A 269 -11.55 -8.48 1.97
C VAL A 269 -12.94 -8.97 1.58
N ILE A 270 -13.92 -8.75 2.45
CA ILE A 270 -15.32 -9.15 2.20
C ILE A 270 -15.96 -8.17 1.23
N SER A 271 -16.48 -8.70 0.13
CA SER A 271 -17.43 -8.03 -0.77
C SER A 271 -18.84 -8.53 -0.45
N ALA A 272 -19.85 -7.66 -0.51
CA ALA A 272 -21.20 -8.03 -0.18
C ALA A 272 -22.23 -7.56 -1.22
N LEU A 273 -23.31 -8.35 -1.37
CA LEU A 273 -24.48 -8.01 -2.18
C LEU A 273 -25.74 -8.27 -1.35
N SER A 274 -26.64 -7.29 -1.35
CA SER A 274 -27.97 -7.45 -0.75
C SER A 274 -29.03 -7.28 -1.84
N VAL A 275 -30.01 -8.18 -1.87
CA VAL A 275 -31.07 -8.24 -2.89
C VAL A 275 -32.42 -8.49 -2.19
N VAL A 276 -33.45 -7.81 -2.66
CA VAL A 276 -34.85 -8.07 -2.29
C VAL A 276 -35.50 -8.85 -3.42
N ALA A 277 -36.08 -10.01 -3.13
CA ALA A 277 -36.78 -10.86 -4.08
C ALA A 277 -38.23 -11.11 -3.67
#